data_3f6844d0e75d5e790097b24420fcfe1f
#
_entry.id   3f6844d0e75d5e790097b24420fcfe1f
#
_cell.length_a   1.000
_cell.length_b   1.000
_cell.length_c   1.000
_cell.angle_alpha   90.00
_cell.angle_beta   90.00
_cell.angle_gamma   90.00
#
_symmetry.space_group_name_H-M   'P 1'
#
loop_
_entity.id
_entity.type
_entity.pdbx_description
1 polymer ?
#
loop_
_entity_poly.entity_id
_entity_poly.type
_entity_poly.pdbx_seq_one_letter_code
_entity_poly.pdbx_strand_id
1 'polypeptide(L)'
;RMHHAYLLSGPRGCGKTSTARILARSLNCEQGPTPDPCGECESCIDLSATGSGSMDVIELDAASHGRVEQARDLRERAMFGPAKSRYKVYIIDEAHMVSKEGFNALLKLVEEPPEHVRFIFATTEADKVLPTIRSRTHNYGFRLVPVKILQEHLVMVCASEGIPADPAALALIARAGTGSVRDSLSILGQVISGCGPEGVTYQEAVLQLGVTDSALLDETVNALIDRDGAALFTAVDRVIESGNEPRRFVTDLLERVRDLIVLQRIPGAAESGLIHAPEEVIAIEVDQASRIGAAELARAGDLVNRALSEIKGATAPRLQLELLMAKLLLPATDDSTDGLLARVELLERSGVVNHAPAAAQATPAPPVPAPPVPAPPVPAP
;
A
#
# COMPACT_ATOMS: atom_id res chain seq x y z
N ARG A 1 -13.36 -10.79 -35.27
CA ARG A 1 -14.42 -9.74 -35.36
C ARG A 1 -14.27 -8.81 -34.18
N MET A 2 -14.18 -7.52 -34.44
CA MET A 2 -14.17 -6.51 -33.35
C MET A 2 -15.54 -6.42 -32.70
N HIS A 3 -15.55 -6.34 -31.36
CA HIS A 3 -16.77 -6.17 -30.60
C HIS A 3 -17.27 -4.72 -30.70
N HIS A 4 -18.55 -4.49 -30.51
CA HIS A 4 -19.13 -3.15 -30.57
C HIS A 4 -19.00 -2.37 -29.25
N ALA A 5 -18.81 -3.07 -28.13
CA ALA A 5 -18.70 -2.48 -26.81
C ALA A 5 -17.66 -3.20 -25.95
N TYR A 6 -16.83 -2.42 -25.27
CA TYR A 6 -15.75 -2.87 -24.37
C TYR A 6 -15.97 -2.30 -22.97
N LEU A 7 -15.61 -3.07 -21.94
CA LEU A 7 -15.59 -2.61 -20.56
C LEU A 7 -14.20 -2.84 -19.98
N LEU A 8 -13.51 -1.75 -19.67
CA LEU A 8 -12.20 -1.73 -19.03
C LEU A 8 -12.42 -1.48 -17.53
N SER A 9 -12.13 -2.47 -16.69
CA SER A 9 -12.38 -2.41 -15.25
C SER A 9 -11.09 -2.60 -14.46
N GLY A 10 -10.98 -1.98 -13.29
CA GLY A 10 -9.83 -2.14 -12.40
C GLY A 10 -9.47 -0.88 -11.63
N PRO A 11 -8.43 -0.93 -10.77
CA PRO A 11 -8.04 0.16 -9.90
C PRO A 11 -7.74 1.47 -10.64
N ARG A 12 -7.75 2.59 -9.89
CA ARG A 12 -7.37 3.89 -10.43
C ARG A 12 -5.89 3.90 -10.88
N GLY A 13 -5.61 4.67 -11.94
CA GLY A 13 -4.24 4.93 -12.38
C GLY A 13 -3.52 3.77 -13.08
N CYS A 14 -4.20 2.64 -13.39
CA CYS A 14 -3.61 1.48 -14.08
C CYS A 14 -3.72 1.54 -15.62
N GLY A 15 -4.13 2.68 -16.21
CA GLY A 15 -4.10 2.89 -17.66
C GLY A 15 -5.41 2.61 -18.41
N LYS A 16 -6.56 2.45 -17.76
CA LYS A 16 -7.86 2.17 -18.41
C LYS A 16 -8.22 3.19 -19.47
N THR A 17 -8.25 4.47 -19.12
CA THR A 17 -8.59 5.58 -20.04
C THR A 17 -7.55 5.73 -21.15
N SER A 18 -6.27 5.57 -20.85
CA SER A 18 -5.19 5.57 -21.85
C SER A 18 -5.38 4.42 -22.84
N THR A 19 -5.71 3.21 -22.37
CA THR A 19 -6.00 2.06 -23.24
C THR A 19 -7.27 2.29 -24.07
N ALA A 20 -8.29 2.95 -23.52
CA ALA A 20 -9.49 3.33 -24.28
C ALA A 20 -9.15 4.24 -25.47
N ARG A 21 -8.29 5.25 -25.25
CA ARG A 21 -7.80 6.15 -26.32
C ARG A 21 -6.95 5.41 -27.35
N ILE A 22 -6.05 4.53 -26.90
CA ILE A 22 -5.25 3.68 -27.81
C ILE A 22 -6.16 2.78 -28.65
N LEU A 23 -7.18 2.17 -28.05
CA LEU A 23 -8.14 1.35 -28.76
C LEU A 23 -8.92 2.17 -29.80
N ALA A 24 -9.39 3.38 -29.45
CA ALA A 24 -10.04 4.29 -30.38
C ALA A 24 -9.13 4.65 -31.56
N ARG A 25 -7.84 4.92 -31.28
CA ARG A 25 -6.79 5.18 -32.28
C ARG A 25 -6.57 3.96 -33.19
N SER A 26 -6.52 2.75 -32.63
CA SER A 26 -6.40 1.50 -33.38
C SER A 26 -7.61 1.25 -34.29
N LEU A 27 -8.82 1.57 -33.83
CA LEU A 27 -10.07 1.44 -34.57
C LEU A 27 -10.13 2.39 -35.78
N ASN A 28 -9.69 3.63 -35.61
CA ASN A 28 -9.83 4.72 -36.56
C ASN A 28 -8.57 5.01 -37.37
N CYS A 29 -7.48 4.26 -37.18
CA CYS A 29 -6.30 4.37 -38.03
C CYS A 29 -6.64 4.10 -39.48
N GLU A 30 -6.10 4.89 -40.41
CA GLU A 30 -6.34 4.71 -41.87
C GLU A 30 -5.89 3.33 -42.35
N GLN A 31 -4.78 2.81 -41.78
CA GLN A 31 -4.28 1.45 -42.09
C GLN A 31 -5.03 0.33 -41.36
N GLY A 32 -5.98 0.68 -40.49
CA GLY A 32 -6.63 -0.28 -39.60
C GLY A 32 -8.08 -0.62 -39.97
N PRO A 33 -8.77 -1.30 -39.06
CA PRO A 33 -8.42 -1.55 -37.66
C PRO A 33 -7.18 -2.42 -37.47
N THR A 34 -6.22 -1.94 -36.67
CA THR A 34 -4.92 -2.60 -36.46
C THR A 34 -4.53 -2.56 -34.98
N PRO A 35 -3.84 -3.58 -34.42
CA PRO A 35 -3.25 -3.49 -33.09
C PRO A 35 -2.15 -2.43 -33.00
N ASP A 36 -1.47 -2.14 -34.11
CA ASP A 36 -0.36 -1.19 -34.19
C ASP A 36 -0.75 0.00 -35.06
N PRO A 37 -1.36 1.07 -34.49
CA PRO A 37 -1.74 2.26 -35.24
C PRO A 37 -0.51 2.99 -35.80
N CYS A 38 -0.57 3.46 -37.05
CA CYS A 38 0.58 3.97 -37.80
C CYS A 38 1.27 5.18 -37.16
N GLY A 39 0.58 5.98 -36.33
CA GLY A 39 1.13 7.16 -35.68
C GLY A 39 1.17 8.42 -36.53
N GLU A 40 1.00 8.31 -37.84
CA GLU A 40 1.24 9.38 -38.83
C GLU A 40 -0.03 9.94 -39.49
N CYS A 41 -1.11 9.13 -39.58
CA CYS A 41 -2.36 9.61 -40.16
C CYS A 41 -3.08 10.62 -39.23
N GLU A 42 -3.96 11.44 -39.80
CA GLU A 42 -4.69 12.51 -39.09
C GLU A 42 -5.34 11.96 -37.80
N SER A 43 -6.06 10.84 -37.89
CA SER A 43 -6.69 10.21 -36.71
C SER A 43 -5.68 9.77 -35.64
N CYS A 44 -4.50 9.28 -36.04
CA CYS A 44 -3.46 8.88 -35.10
C CYS A 44 -2.78 10.07 -34.41
N ILE A 45 -2.61 11.17 -35.12
CA ILE A 45 -2.05 12.42 -34.60
C ILE A 45 -3.05 13.05 -33.61
N ASP A 46 -4.32 13.20 -34.03
CA ASP A 46 -5.37 13.79 -33.20
C ASP A 46 -5.60 13.04 -31.89
N LEU A 47 -5.49 11.71 -31.91
CA LEU A 47 -5.68 10.84 -30.75
C LEU A 47 -4.35 10.52 -30.01
N SER A 48 -3.26 11.20 -30.35
CA SER A 48 -2.00 11.10 -29.61
C SER A 48 -2.13 11.75 -28.22
N ALA A 49 -1.14 11.55 -27.35
CA ALA A 49 -1.13 12.13 -25.99
C ALA A 49 -1.19 13.67 -26.00
N THR A 50 -0.62 14.28 -27.07
CA THR A 50 -0.56 15.74 -27.28
C THR A 50 -1.51 16.22 -28.36
N GLY A 51 -2.34 15.33 -28.92
CA GLY A 51 -3.26 15.64 -30.01
C GLY A 51 -4.45 16.48 -29.56
N SER A 52 -5.07 17.14 -30.53
CA SER A 52 -6.25 18.03 -30.32
C SER A 52 -7.55 17.28 -30.00
N GLY A 53 -7.55 15.95 -30.11
CA GLY A 53 -8.76 15.13 -30.07
C GLY A 53 -9.46 15.02 -31.43
N SER A 54 -10.37 14.07 -31.58
CA SER A 54 -11.13 13.84 -32.81
C SER A 54 -12.60 14.08 -32.58
N MET A 55 -13.31 14.67 -33.56
CA MET A 55 -14.77 14.82 -33.50
C MET A 55 -15.52 13.50 -33.51
N ASP A 56 -14.89 12.44 -33.99
CA ASP A 56 -15.46 11.09 -34.05
C ASP A 56 -15.12 10.22 -32.82
N VAL A 57 -14.28 10.73 -31.89
CA VAL A 57 -13.98 10.08 -30.62
C VAL A 57 -14.40 11.01 -29.48
N ILE A 58 -15.52 10.67 -28.89
CA ILE A 58 -16.18 11.49 -27.88
C ILE A 58 -15.88 10.86 -26.51
N GLU A 59 -15.10 11.57 -25.70
CA GLU A 59 -14.76 11.17 -24.34
C GLU A 59 -15.67 11.91 -23.35
N LEU A 60 -16.35 11.14 -22.50
CA LEU A 60 -17.29 11.64 -21.49
C LEU A 60 -16.86 11.11 -20.11
N ASP A 61 -16.62 12.02 -19.20
CA ASP A 61 -16.46 11.68 -17.77
C ASP A 61 -17.86 11.60 -17.14
N ALA A 62 -18.27 10.39 -16.74
CA ALA A 62 -19.60 10.17 -16.16
C ALA A 62 -19.78 10.84 -14.77
N ALA A 63 -18.69 11.21 -14.08
CA ALA A 63 -18.78 11.96 -12.83
C ALA A 63 -19.32 13.36 -13.05
N SER A 64 -18.97 14.00 -14.16
CA SER A 64 -19.45 15.32 -14.57
C SER A 64 -20.62 15.27 -15.54
N HIS A 65 -20.75 14.19 -16.31
CA HIS A 65 -21.68 14.04 -17.45
C HIS A 65 -22.60 12.81 -17.35
N GLY A 66 -22.81 12.21 -16.18
CA GLY A 66 -23.60 10.99 -15.99
C GLY A 66 -25.14 11.14 -15.96
N ARG A 67 -25.67 12.32 -16.31
CA ARG A 67 -27.11 12.62 -16.21
C ARG A 67 -27.89 12.06 -17.40
N VAL A 68 -29.19 11.77 -17.19
CA VAL A 68 -30.11 11.19 -18.17
C VAL A 68 -30.19 11.99 -19.47
N GLU A 69 -30.19 13.32 -19.38
CA GLU A 69 -30.29 14.23 -20.54
C GLU A 69 -29.09 14.05 -21.49
N GLN A 70 -27.90 13.93 -20.92
CA GLN A 70 -26.68 13.71 -21.69
C GLN A 70 -26.64 12.34 -22.36
N ALA A 71 -27.15 11.32 -21.69
CA ALA A 71 -27.30 9.98 -22.29
C ALA A 71 -28.31 9.98 -23.45
N ARG A 72 -29.37 10.79 -23.39
CA ARG A 72 -30.32 10.97 -24.48
C ARG A 72 -29.72 11.73 -25.66
N ASP A 73 -28.98 12.80 -25.41
CA ASP A 73 -28.25 13.56 -26.42
C ASP A 73 -27.20 12.68 -27.12
N LEU A 74 -26.45 11.91 -26.34
CA LEU A 74 -25.52 10.92 -26.90
C LEU A 74 -26.23 9.91 -27.82
N ARG A 75 -27.41 9.41 -27.41
CA ARG A 75 -28.18 8.48 -28.23
C ARG A 75 -28.60 9.09 -29.56
N GLU A 76 -29.04 10.36 -29.55
CA GLU A 76 -29.43 11.05 -30.79
C GLU A 76 -28.24 11.26 -31.71
N ARG A 77 -27.09 11.72 -31.16
CA ARG A 77 -25.86 11.92 -31.91
C ARG A 77 -25.27 10.62 -32.46
N ALA A 78 -25.47 9.49 -31.77
CA ALA A 78 -24.98 8.18 -32.22
C ALA A 78 -25.67 7.67 -33.49
N MET A 79 -26.84 8.16 -33.80
CA MET A 79 -27.56 7.80 -35.03
C MET A 79 -26.91 8.40 -36.28
N PHE A 80 -26.12 9.47 -36.13
CA PHE A 80 -25.40 10.08 -37.25
C PHE A 80 -24.02 9.43 -37.42
N GLY A 81 -23.64 9.16 -38.64
CA GLY A 81 -22.34 8.60 -39.00
C GLY A 81 -21.15 9.45 -38.51
N PRO A 82 -19.93 8.89 -38.52
CA PRO A 82 -18.73 9.63 -38.22
C PRO A 82 -18.48 10.70 -39.32
N ALA A 83 -17.80 11.78 -38.96
CA ALA A 83 -17.51 12.88 -39.89
C ALA A 83 -16.33 12.57 -40.82
N LYS A 84 -15.28 11.95 -40.33
CA LYS A 84 -14.05 11.66 -41.06
C LYS A 84 -13.57 10.22 -40.86
N SER A 85 -13.74 9.69 -39.64
CA SER A 85 -13.16 8.41 -39.23
C SER A 85 -14.03 7.23 -39.68
N ARG A 86 -13.51 6.01 -39.48
CA ARG A 86 -14.26 4.76 -39.76
C ARG A 86 -15.37 4.51 -38.76
N TYR A 87 -15.09 4.77 -37.49
CA TYR A 87 -16.03 4.56 -36.39
C TYR A 87 -16.22 5.82 -35.57
N LYS A 88 -17.44 5.99 -35.07
CA LYS A 88 -17.77 6.94 -34.01
C LYS A 88 -17.62 6.24 -32.67
N VAL A 89 -16.60 6.63 -31.92
CA VAL A 89 -16.21 5.96 -30.68
C VAL A 89 -16.63 6.80 -29.49
N TYR A 90 -17.36 6.20 -28.57
CA TYR A 90 -17.75 6.81 -27.31
C TYR A 90 -16.95 6.18 -26.17
N ILE A 91 -16.08 6.97 -25.55
CA ILE A 91 -15.34 6.60 -24.34
C ILE A 91 -16.09 7.19 -23.14
N ILE A 92 -16.61 6.32 -22.28
CA ILE A 92 -17.34 6.72 -21.06
C ILE A 92 -16.47 6.33 -19.88
N ASP A 93 -15.78 7.34 -19.33
CA ASP A 93 -14.93 7.14 -18.15
C ASP A 93 -15.76 7.24 -16.87
N GLU A 94 -15.29 6.57 -15.81
CA GLU A 94 -15.98 6.36 -14.53
C GLU A 94 -17.44 5.92 -14.73
N ALA A 95 -17.63 4.96 -15.63
CA ALA A 95 -18.96 4.50 -16.07
C ALA A 95 -19.89 4.10 -14.92
N HIS A 96 -19.37 3.71 -13.76
CA HIS A 96 -20.17 3.42 -12.57
C HIS A 96 -20.94 4.64 -12.02
N MET A 97 -20.55 5.87 -12.42
CA MET A 97 -21.25 7.12 -12.06
C MET A 97 -22.46 7.42 -12.96
N VAL A 98 -22.64 6.72 -14.07
CA VAL A 98 -23.82 6.86 -14.91
C VAL A 98 -25.06 6.42 -14.14
N SER A 99 -26.09 7.26 -14.10
CA SER A 99 -27.36 6.91 -13.45
C SER A 99 -28.04 5.71 -14.12
N LYS A 100 -28.89 4.99 -13.38
CA LYS A 100 -29.64 3.85 -13.92
C LYS A 100 -30.50 4.26 -15.13
N GLU A 101 -31.11 5.43 -15.06
CA GLU A 101 -31.91 6.01 -16.12
C GLU A 101 -31.05 6.40 -17.33
N GLY A 102 -29.82 6.90 -17.08
CA GLY A 102 -28.83 7.17 -18.13
C GLY A 102 -28.42 5.90 -18.86
N PHE A 103 -28.09 4.85 -18.12
CA PHE A 103 -27.79 3.55 -18.73
C PHE A 103 -28.98 2.98 -19.52
N ASN A 104 -30.20 3.09 -18.98
CA ASN A 104 -31.41 2.64 -19.69
C ASN A 104 -31.61 3.39 -21.00
N ALA A 105 -31.25 4.67 -21.09
CA ALA A 105 -31.28 5.42 -22.34
C ALA A 105 -30.26 4.93 -23.38
N LEU A 106 -29.11 4.39 -22.91
CA LEU A 106 -28.06 3.82 -23.77
C LEU A 106 -28.26 2.34 -24.11
N LEU A 107 -29.11 1.61 -23.36
CA LEU A 107 -29.28 0.15 -23.54
C LEU A 107 -29.56 -0.24 -24.97
N LYS A 108 -30.49 0.44 -25.66
CA LYS A 108 -30.83 0.13 -27.05
C LYS A 108 -29.63 0.26 -28.01
N LEU A 109 -28.75 1.27 -27.77
CA LEU A 109 -27.57 1.45 -28.57
C LEU A 109 -26.47 0.43 -28.29
N VAL A 110 -26.43 -0.09 -27.07
CA VAL A 110 -25.43 -1.12 -26.68
C VAL A 110 -25.95 -2.51 -27.11
N GLU A 111 -27.29 -2.72 -27.17
CA GLU A 111 -27.90 -3.96 -27.63
C GLU A 111 -27.89 -4.10 -29.16
N GLU A 112 -28.28 -3.04 -29.84
CA GLU A 112 -28.41 -2.97 -31.31
C GLU A 112 -27.68 -1.72 -31.83
N PRO A 113 -26.32 -1.69 -31.74
CA PRO A 113 -25.56 -0.53 -32.14
C PRO A 113 -25.57 -0.35 -33.67
N PRO A 114 -25.63 0.90 -34.18
CA PRO A 114 -25.30 1.17 -35.58
C PRO A 114 -23.90 0.62 -35.90
N GLU A 115 -23.70 0.15 -37.13
CA GLU A 115 -22.44 -0.49 -37.55
C GLU A 115 -21.20 0.40 -37.33
N HIS A 116 -21.36 1.71 -37.40
CA HIS A 116 -20.34 2.71 -37.24
C HIS A 116 -20.07 3.11 -35.77
N VAL A 117 -20.84 2.65 -34.80
CA VAL A 117 -20.72 3.04 -33.38
C VAL A 117 -19.90 2.02 -32.59
N ARG A 118 -19.01 2.52 -31.73
CA ARG A 118 -18.26 1.71 -30.77
C ARG A 118 -18.31 2.36 -29.38
N PHE A 119 -18.49 1.53 -28.36
CA PHE A 119 -18.48 1.97 -26.97
C PHE A 119 -17.27 1.41 -26.24
N ILE A 120 -16.63 2.25 -25.43
CA ILE A 120 -15.55 1.86 -24.50
C ILE A 120 -15.90 2.43 -23.14
N PHE A 121 -16.33 1.58 -22.24
CA PHE A 121 -16.60 1.95 -20.85
C PHE A 121 -15.34 1.73 -20.03
N ALA A 122 -14.95 2.69 -19.19
CA ALA A 122 -13.89 2.54 -18.20
C ALA A 122 -14.47 2.75 -16.81
N THR A 123 -14.10 1.91 -15.85
CA THR A 123 -14.63 2.00 -14.47
C THR A 123 -13.64 1.48 -13.44
N THR A 124 -13.67 2.08 -12.26
CA THR A 124 -13.00 1.54 -11.07
C THR A 124 -13.85 0.50 -10.34
N GLU A 125 -15.18 0.50 -10.55
CA GLU A 125 -16.15 -0.32 -9.83
C GLU A 125 -17.08 -1.07 -10.81
N ALA A 126 -16.59 -2.20 -11.35
CA ALA A 126 -17.33 -2.98 -12.35
C ALA A 126 -18.70 -3.48 -11.84
N ASP A 127 -18.79 -3.75 -10.54
CA ASP A 127 -20.03 -4.29 -9.93
C ASP A 127 -21.15 -3.26 -9.85
N LYS A 128 -20.83 -1.97 -9.89
CA LYS A 128 -21.82 -0.88 -9.94
C LYS A 128 -22.34 -0.61 -11.36
N VAL A 129 -21.66 -1.09 -12.39
CA VAL A 129 -22.16 -1.02 -13.78
C VAL A 129 -23.32 -1.98 -13.95
N LEU A 130 -24.41 -1.53 -14.60
CA LEU A 130 -25.60 -2.34 -14.80
C LEU A 130 -25.26 -3.72 -15.42
N PRO A 131 -25.76 -4.82 -14.84
CA PRO A 131 -25.49 -6.18 -15.35
C PRO A 131 -25.87 -6.35 -16.82
N THR A 132 -26.91 -5.65 -17.28
CA THR A 132 -27.37 -5.66 -18.67
C THR A 132 -26.36 -5.06 -19.64
N ILE A 133 -25.62 -4.01 -19.24
CA ILE A 133 -24.53 -3.44 -20.02
C ILE A 133 -23.32 -4.39 -19.97
N ARG A 134 -22.95 -4.85 -18.76
CA ARG A 134 -21.78 -5.72 -18.55
C ARG A 134 -21.86 -7.02 -19.35
N SER A 135 -23.04 -7.63 -19.46
CA SER A 135 -23.24 -8.87 -20.25
C SER A 135 -23.12 -8.68 -21.76
N ARG A 136 -23.18 -7.43 -22.25
CA ARG A 136 -23.10 -7.07 -23.68
C ARG A 136 -21.80 -6.41 -24.05
N THR A 137 -20.87 -6.33 -23.13
CA THR A 137 -19.53 -5.76 -23.34
C THR A 137 -18.46 -6.85 -23.28
N HIS A 138 -17.40 -6.66 -24.03
CA HIS A 138 -16.18 -7.46 -23.87
C HIS A 138 -15.38 -6.90 -22.69
N ASN A 139 -15.23 -7.70 -21.62
CA ASN A 139 -14.67 -7.23 -20.35
C ASN A 139 -13.16 -7.49 -20.26
N TYR A 140 -12.40 -6.45 -19.91
CA TYR A 140 -10.97 -6.51 -19.61
C TYR A 140 -10.69 -5.99 -18.21
N GLY A 141 -10.11 -6.87 -17.36
CA GLY A 141 -9.71 -6.52 -16.01
C GLY A 141 -8.28 -6.01 -15.96
N PHE A 142 -8.10 -4.78 -15.52
CA PHE A 142 -6.80 -4.19 -15.22
C PHE A 142 -6.42 -4.49 -13.77
N ARG A 143 -5.12 -4.64 -13.54
CA ARG A 143 -4.56 -4.88 -12.21
C ARG A 143 -3.59 -3.76 -11.84
N LEU A 144 -3.31 -3.62 -10.57
CA LEU A 144 -2.20 -2.80 -10.11
C LEU A 144 -0.89 -3.33 -10.69
N VAL A 145 0.00 -2.42 -11.02
CA VAL A 145 1.31 -2.77 -11.58
C VAL A 145 2.27 -3.11 -10.45
N PRO A 146 3.00 -4.23 -10.52
CA PRO A 146 4.01 -4.58 -9.53
C PRO A 146 5.06 -3.47 -9.36
N VAL A 147 5.50 -3.24 -8.12
CA VAL A 147 6.45 -2.17 -7.76
C VAL A 147 7.72 -2.21 -8.60
N LYS A 148 8.27 -3.41 -8.86
CA LYS A 148 9.45 -3.58 -9.71
C LYS A 148 9.26 -3.05 -11.13
N ILE A 149 8.12 -3.38 -11.76
CA ILE A 149 7.80 -2.90 -13.12
C ILE A 149 7.58 -1.39 -13.12
N LEU A 150 6.96 -0.84 -12.07
CA LEU A 150 6.82 0.61 -11.90
C LEU A 150 8.18 1.28 -11.78
N GLN A 151 9.08 0.75 -10.96
CA GLN A 151 10.44 1.28 -10.81
C GLN A 151 11.19 1.27 -12.14
N GLU A 152 11.15 0.16 -12.89
CA GLU A 152 11.76 0.05 -14.22
C GLU A 152 11.18 1.11 -15.18
N HIS A 153 9.87 1.35 -15.12
CA HIS A 153 9.21 2.38 -15.92
C HIS A 153 9.66 3.80 -15.52
N LEU A 154 9.77 4.09 -14.22
CA LEU A 154 10.26 5.38 -13.73
C LEU A 154 11.71 5.64 -14.16
N VAL A 155 12.57 4.61 -14.15
CA VAL A 155 13.95 4.69 -14.69
C VAL A 155 13.93 5.09 -16.17
N MET A 156 13.10 4.44 -16.97
CA MET A 156 12.98 4.79 -18.41
C MET A 156 12.50 6.23 -18.62
N VAL A 157 11.52 6.68 -17.81
CA VAL A 157 11.02 8.07 -17.92
C VAL A 157 12.11 9.07 -17.55
N CYS A 158 12.82 8.89 -16.42
CA CYS A 158 13.93 9.77 -16.04
C CYS A 158 15.03 9.81 -17.12
N ALA A 159 15.38 8.65 -17.69
CA ALA A 159 16.37 8.57 -18.76
C ALA A 159 15.91 9.31 -20.03
N SER A 160 14.63 9.21 -20.40
CA SER A 160 14.09 9.91 -21.58
C SER A 160 14.04 11.42 -21.41
N GLU A 161 13.87 11.89 -20.18
CA GLU A 161 13.86 13.33 -19.83
C GLU A 161 15.27 13.86 -19.49
N GLY A 162 16.29 12.99 -19.48
CA GLY A 162 17.67 13.36 -19.15
C GLY A 162 17.87 13.75 -17.70
N ILE A 163 17.04 13.24 -16.79
CA ILE A 163 17.07 13.55 -15.36
C ILE A 163 17.86 12.46 -14.62
N PRO A 164 18.97 12.80 -13.95
CA PRO A 164 19.67 11.87 -13.07
C PRO A 164 18.74 11.41 -11.94
N ALA A 165 18.70 10.12 -11.63
CA ALA A 165 17.85 9.59 -10.59
C ALA A 165 18.49 8.40 -9.89
N ASP A 166 18.47 8.42 -8.55
CA ASP A 166 18.92 7.33 -7.70
C ASP A 166 17.90 6.17 -7.78
N PRO A 167 18.33 4.94 -8.09
CA PRO A 167 17.45 3.78 -8.10
C PRO A 167 16.68 3.55 -6.78
N ALA A 168 17.29 3.87 -5.64
CA ALA A 168 16.64 3.77 -4.33
C ALA A 168 15.52 4.82 -4.16
N ALA A 169 15.72 6.04 -4.67
CA ALA A 169 14.67 7.06 -4.72
C ALA A 169 13.49 6.62 -5.60
N LEU A 170 13.77 6.07 -6.78
CA LEU A 170 12.72 5.57 -7.67
C LEU A 170 11.96 4.37 -7.09
N ALA A 171 12.63 3.53 -6.29
CA ALA A 171 11.96 2.46 -5.57
C ALA A 171 10.98 3.00 -4.51
N LEU A 172 11.37 4.05 -3.77
CA LEU A 172 10.47 4.74 -2.81
C LEU A 172 9.25 5.33 -3.52
N ILE A 173 9.47 6.03 -4.63
CA ILE A 173 8.40 6.65 -5.43
C ILE A 173 7.44 5.56 -5.97
N ALA A 174 7.97 4.46 -6.49
CA ALA A 174 7.17 3.34 -6.96
C ALA A 174 6.31 2.69 -5.84
N ARG A 175 6.87 2.55 -4.62
CA ARG A 175 6.12 2.08 -3.44
C ARG A 175 5.02 3.06 -3.05
N ALA A 176 5.33 4.36 -2.98
CA ALA A 176 4.36 5.40 -2.65
C ALA A 176 3.19 5.45 -3.64
N GLY A 177 3.42 5.12 -4.91
CA GLY A 177 2.40 5.03 -5.95
C GLY A 177 1.46 3.83 -5.84
N THR A 178 1.71 2.88 -4.91
CA THR A 178 0.83 1.73 -4.57
C THR A 178 0.30 0.94 -5.77
N GLY A 179 1.11 0.80 -6.83
CA GLY A 179 0.75 0.07 -8.06
C GLY A 179 0.02 0.90 -9.12
N SER A 180 -0.21 2.20 -8.87
CA SER A 180 -0.79 3.16 -9.81
C SER A 180 0.31 3.87 -10.61
N VAL A 181 0.35 3.67 -11.92
CA VAL A 181 1.30 4.36 -12.81
C VAL A 181 1.10 5.88 -12.76
N ARG A 182 -0.17 6.34 -12.78
CA ARG A 182 -0.50 7.77 -12.71
C ARG A 182 0.04 8.42 -11.43
N ASP A 183 -0.21 7.78 -10.29
CA ASP A 183 0.17 8.34 -9.00
C ASP A 183 1.68 8.31 -8.83
N SER A 184 2.36 7.23 -9.27
CA SER A 184 3.83 7.15 -9.29
C SER A 184 4.47 8.24 -10.16
N LEU A 185 3.93 8.50 -11.36
CA LEU A 185 4.42 9.58 -12.23
C LEU A 185 4.12 10.97 -11.65
N SER A 186 2.98 11.15 -11.00
CA SER A 186 2.64 12.42 -10.32
C SER A 186 3.60 12.70 -9.18
N ILE A 187 3.89 11.68 -8.36
CA ILE A 187 4.87 11.76 -7.28
C ILE A 187 6.27 12.05 -7.84
N LEU A 188 6.70 11.34 -8.89
CA LEU A 188 7.98 11.61 -9.54
C LEU A 188 8.07 13.06 -10.01
N GLY A 189 7.02 13.59 -10.65
CA GLY A 189 6.97 14.99 -11.09
C GLY A 189 7.08 15.99 -9.94
N GLN A 190 6.47 15.70 -8.79
CA GLN A 190 6.61 16.51 -7.58
C GLN A 190 8.06 16.50 -7.08
N VAL A 191 8.66 15.31 -6.95
CA VAL A 191 10.04 15.18 -6.49
C VAL A 191 11.00 15.91 -7.45
N ILE A 192 10.87 15.73 -8.77
CA ILE A 192 11.68 16.44 -9.76
C ILE A 192 11.56 17.96 -9.61
N SER A 193 10.36 18.47 -9.33
CA SER A 193 10.12 19.91 -9.19
C SER A 193 10.85 20.53 -7.98
N GLY A 194 11.18 19.74 -6.97
CA GLY A 194 11.92 20.15 -5.78
C GLY A 194 13.41 19.86 -5.85
N CYS A 195 13.86 19.06 -6.81
CA CYS A 195 15.25 18.64 -6.91
C CYS A 195 16.19 19.78 -7.40
N GLY A 196 17.42 19.73 -6.91
CA GLY A 196 18.53 20.50 -7.42
C GLY A 196 19.14 19.91 -8.70
N PRO A 197 20.30 20.42 -9.12
CA PRO A 197 21.02 19.95 -10.32
C PRO A 197 21.50 18.50 -10.23
N GLU A 198 21.52 17.91 -9.06
CA GLU A 198 21.90 16.52 -8.81
C GLU A 198 20.79 15.51 -9.21
N GLY A 199 19.57 16.02 -9.53
CA GLY A 199 18.43 15.21 -9.90
C GLY A 199 17.72 14.58 -8.70
N VAL A 200 17.08 13.44 -8.90
CA VAL A 200 16.25 12.74 -7.89
C VAL A 200 17.14 11.92 -6.98
N THR A 201 17.52 12.48 -5.83
CA THR A 201 18.30 11.77 -4.79
C THR A 201 17.37 11.06 -3.81
N TYR A 202 17.91 10.05 -3.10
CA TYR A 202 17.14 9.33 -2.06
C TYR A 202 16.69 10.28 -0.93
N GLN A 203 17.58 11.17 -0.48
CA GLN A 203 17.27 12.12 0.59
C GLN A 203 16.14 13.07 0.21
N GLU A 204 16.16 13.59 -1.03
CA GLU A 204 15.12 14.48 -1.53
C GLU A 204 13.77 13.74 -1.63
N ALA A 205 13.78 12.50 -2.11
CA ALA A 205 12.58 11.68 -2.17
C ALA A 205 12.00 11.41 -0.77
N VAL A 206 12.84 11.08 0.22
CA VAL A 206 12.41 10.88 1.62
C VAL A 206 11.78 12.15 2.17
N LEU A 207 12.43 13.30 1.99
CA LEU A 207 11.95 14.60 2.49
C LEU A 207 10.60 14.98 1.88
N GLN A 208 10.47 14.91 0.55
CA GLN A 208 9.24 15.33 -0.14
C GLN A 208 8.08 14.37 0.03
N LEU A 209 8.35 13.08 0.15
CA LEU A 209 7.31 12.09 0.40
C LEU A 209 6.88 12.03 1.88
N GLY A 210 7.62 12.70 2.76
CA GLY A 210 7.40 12.61 4.21
C GLY A 210 7.52 11.17 4.72
N VAL A 211 8.32 10.34 4.03
CA VAL A 211 8.60 8.97 4.45
C VAL A 211 9.55 9.04 5.64
N THR A 212 9.35 8.19 6.62
CA THR A 212 10.24 8.10 7.76
C THR A 212 11.64 7.66 7.28
N ASP A 213 12.66 8.38 7.72
CA ASP A 213 14.04 8.00 7.44
C ASP A 213 14.30 6.56 7.93
N SER A 214 14.89 5.75 7.06
CA SER A 214 15.22 4.36 7.37
C SER A 214 16.07 4.25 8.66
N ALA A 215 17.02 5.18 8.87
CA ALA A 215 17.83 5.21 10.08
C ALA A 215 16.99 5.38 11.36
N LEU A 216 15.93 6.19 11.32
CA LEU A 216 15.04 6.39 12.46
C LEU A 216 14.18 5.13 12.74
N LEU A 217 13.75 4.42 11.71
CA LEU A 217 13.09 3.13 11.86
C LEU A 217 14.04 2.07 12.43
N ASP A 218 15.28 2.04 11.96
CA ASP A 218 16.32 1.12 12.44
C ASP A 218 16.64 1.37 13.93
N GLU A 219 16.82 2.64 14.33
CA GLU A 219 17.01 3.03 15.73
C GLU A 219 15.80 2.60 16.58
N THR A 220 14.58 2.82 16.10
CA THR A 220 13.37 2.46 16.83
C THR A 220 13.24 0.95 17.02
N VAL A 221 13.47 0.16 15.99
CA VAL A 221 13.40 -1.30 16.06
C VAL A 221 14.53 -1.86 16.95
N ASN A 222 15.75 -1.34 16.82
CA ASN A 222 16.85 -1.75 17.69
C ASN A 222 16.58 -1.42 19.17
N ALA A 223 16.05 -0.22 19.46
CA ALA A 223 15.64 0.16 20.82
C ALA A 223 14.54 -0.77 21.38
N LEU A 224 13.62 -1.24 20.54
CA LEU A 224 12.61 -2.25 20.93
C LEU A 224 13.26 -3.61 21.23
N ILE A 225 14.17 -4.07 20.37
CA ILE A 225 14.91 -5.34 20.56
C ILE A 225 15.72 -5.31 21.85
N ASP A 226 16.45 -4.21 22.07
CA ASP A 226 17.34 -4.04 23.22
C ASP A 226 16.59 -3.58 24.48
N ARG A 227 15.27 -3.29 24.36
CA ARG A 227 14.39 -2.78 25.43
C ARG A 227 14.87 -1.49 26.06
N ASP A 228 15.54 -0.67 25.27
CA ASP A 228 15.97 0.65 25.67
C ASP A 228 14.83 1.67 25.54
N GLY A 229 14.13 1.87 26.66
CA GLY A 229 13.05 2.86 26.73
C GLY A 229 13.52 4.29 26.46
N ALA A 230 14.73 4.65 26.89
CA ALA A 230 15.25 6.01 26.69
C ALA A 230 15.50 6.28 25.20
N ALA A 231 16.15 5.34 24.51
CA ALA A 231 16.38 5.44 23.07
C ALA A 231 15.04 5.47 22.30
N LEU A 232 14.05 4.66 22.70
CA LEU A 232 12.76 4.60 22.04
C LEU A 232 11.98 5.92 22.16
N PHE A 233 11.93 6.54 23.35
CA PHE A 233 11.29 7.84 23.53
C PHE A 233 12.05 8.98 22.83
N THR A 234 13.37 8.89 22.76
CA THR A 234 14.20 9.82 21.97
C THR A 234 13.85 9.72 20.47
N ALA A 235 13.61 8.51 19.95
CA ALA A 235 13.16 8.33 18.57
C ALA A 235 11.78 9.00 18.33
N VAL A 236 10.85 8.91 19.29
CA VAL A 236 9.57 9.63 19.23
C VAL A 236 9.77 11.14 19.14
N ASP A 237 10.64 11.70 19.97
CA ASP A 237 10.93 13.14 19.93
C ASP A 237 11.48 13.56 18.57
N ARG A 238 12.40 12.79 17.98
CA ARG A 238 12.91 13.02 16.63
C ARG A 238 11.84 12.97 15.54
N VAL A 239 10.87 12.02 15.62
CA VAL A 239 9.72 11.98 14.70
C VAL A 239 8.94 13.28 14.73
N ILE A 240 8.70 13.81 15.93
CA ILE A 240 7.93 15.06 16.10
C ILE A 240 8.74 16.28 15.65
N GLU A 241 10.04 16.34 16.02
CA GLU A 241 10.93 17.46 15.66
C GLU A 241 11.21 17.53 14.16
N SER A 242 11.28 16.39 13.47
CA SER A 242 11.46 16.35 12.01
C SER A 242 10.23 16.82 11.23
N GLY A 243 9.09 17.08 11.92
CA GLY A 243 7.85 17.48 11.28
C GLY A 243 7.12 16.34 10.56
N ASN A 244 7.57 15.13 10.71
CA ASN A 244 6.90 13.96 10.16
C ASN A 244 5.55 13.73 10.83
N GLU A 245 4.56 13.35 10.06
CA GLU A 245 3.25 12.98 10.59
C GLU A 245 3.37 11.68 11.40
N PRO A 246 3.00 11.67 12.70
CA PRO A 246 3.08 10.46 13.54
C PRO A 246 2.38 9.24 12.95
N ARG A 247 1.29 9.47 12.21
CA ARG A 247 0.57 8.41 11.53
C ARG A 247 1.40 7.76 10.42
N ARG A 248 2.19 8.56 9.68
CA ARG A 248 3.08 8.05 8.64
C ARG A 248 4.16 7.17 9.24
N PHE A 249 4.79 7.65 10.33
CA PHE A 249 5.77 6.88 11.08
C PHE A 249 5.21 5.51 11.53
N VAL A 250 3.99 5.48 12.08
CA VAL A 250 3.34 4.22 12.51
C VAL A 250 3.06 3.31 11.31
N THR A 251 2.72 3.86 10.14
CA THR A 251 2.55 3.08 8.91
C THR A 251 3.87 2.45 8.48
N ASP A 252 4.94 3.23 8.44
CA ASP A 252 6.26 2.76 8.03
C ASP A 252 6.82 1.73 9.03
N LEU A 253 6.56 1.92 10.33
CA LEU A 253 6.90 0.95 11.37
C LEU A 253 6.12 -0.37 11.20
N LEU A 254 4.84 -0.31 10.83
CA LEU A 254 4.04 -1.50 10.55
C LEU A 254 4.60 -2.28 9.34
N GLU A 255 4.98 -1.58 8.28
CA GLU A 255 5.65 -2.19 7.12
C GLU A 255 6.97 -2.85 7.53
N ARG A 256 7.80 -2.20 8.36
CA ARG A 256 9.03 -2.76 8.89
C ARG A 256 8.76 -4.03 9.72
N VAL A 257 7.81 -4.03 10.63
CA VAL A 257 7.45 -5.21 11.43
C VAL A 257 6.98 -6.35 10.53
N ARG A 258 6.19 -6.07 9.50
CA ARG A 258 5.76 -7.06 8.50
C ARG A 258 6.96 -7.65 7.77
N ASP A 259 7.91 -6.84 7.36
CA ASP A 259 9.10 -7.30 6.64
C ASP A 259 9.98 -8.19 7.51
N LEU A 260 10.14 -7.84 8.80
CA LEU A 260 10.84 -8.68 9.78
C LEU A 260 10.14 -10.05 9.99
N ILE A 261 8.80 -10.07 10.03
CA ILE A 261 8.03 -11.33 10.12
C ILE A 261 8.27 -12.20 8.87
N VAL A 262 8.25 -11.59 7.69
CA VAL A 262 8.48 -12.27 6.41
C VAL A 262 9.90 -12.86 6.36
N LEU A 263 10.93 -12.08 6.71
CA LEU A 263 12.32 -12.52 6.76
C LEU A 263 12.54 -13.67 7.74
N GLN A 264 11.89 -13.61 8.90
CA GLN A 264 12.01 -14.65 9.92
C GLN A 264 11.32 -15.97 9.52
N ARG A 265 10.21 -15.90 8.77
CA ARG A 265 9.36 -17.06 8.48
C ARG A 265 9.54 -17.67 7.11
N ILE A 266 10.03 -16.93 6.14
CA ILE A 266 10.15 -17.39 4.75
C ILE A 266 11.63 -17.48 4.37
N PRO A 267 12.21 -18.69 4.26
CA PRO A 267 13.57 -18.85 3.77
C PRO A 267 13.73 -18.23 2.36
N GLY A 268 14.80 -17.47 2.15
CA GLY A 268 15.06 -16.80 0.87
C GLY A 268 14.15 -15.60 0.57
N ALA A 269 13.45 -15.05 1.57
CA ALA A 269 12.58 -13.88 1.38
C ALA A 269 13.35 -12.65 0.89
N ALA A 270 14.61 -12.50 1.32
CA ALA A 270 15.47 -11.41 0.92
C ALA A 270 15.72 -11.38 -0.60
N GLU A 271 15.93 -12.57 -1.21
CA GLU A 271 16.23 -12.72 -2.64
C GLU A 271 14.97 -12.87 -3.50
N SER A 272 13.85 -13.23 -2.91
CA SER A 272 12.60 -13.58 -3.63
C SER A 272 11.84 -12.38 -4.17
N GLY A 273 12.24 -11.15 -3.81
CA GLY A 273 11.51 -9.93 -4.16
C GLY A 273 10.20 -9.72 -3.37
N LEU A 274 10.01 -10.43 -2.26
CA LEU A 274 8.89 -10.20 -1.33
C LEU A 274 9.07 -8.91 -0.53
N ILE A 275 10.33 -8.51 -0.35
CA ILE A 275 10.72 -7.26 0.33
C ILE A 275 11.27 -6.32 -0.71
N HIS A 276 10.70 -5.12 -0.76
CA HIS A 276 11.07 -4.11 -1.74
C HIS A 276 11.88 -3.00 -1.06
N ALA A 277 13.09 -3.31 -0.64
CA ALA A 277 14.03 -2.35 -0.04
C ALA A 277 15.42 -2.49 -0.70
N PRO A 278 16.30 -1.49 -0.57
CA PRO A 278 17.70 -1.62 -0.97
C PRO A 278 18.40 -2.76 -0.22
N GLU A 279 19.43 -3.39 -0.82
CA GLU A 279 20.15 -4.51 -0.21
C GLU A 279 20.72 -4.18 1.17
N GLU A 280 21.19 -2.95 1.36
CA GLU A 280 21.72 -2.47 2.63
C GLU A 280 20.66 -2.45 3.74
N VAL A 281 19.43 -2.03 3.41
CA VAL A 281 18.29 -2.03 4.34
C VAL A 281 17.84 -3.46 4.63
N ILE A 282 17.79 -4.34 3.62
CA ILE A 282 17.44 -5.75 3.79
C ILE A 282 18.46 -6.44 4.72
N ALA A 283 19.75 -6.13 4.59
CA ALA A 283 20.78 -6.70 5.48
C ALA A 283 20.55 -6.31 6.95
N ILE A 284 20.15 -5.06 7.22
CA ILE A 284 19.81 -4.59 8.56
C ILE A 284 18.56 -5.31 9.08
N GLU A 285 17.53 -5.42 8.23
CA GLU A 285 16.28 -6.11 8.59
C GLU A 285 16.50 -7.60 8.89
N VAL A 286 17.39 -8.27 8.17
CA VAL A 286 17.77 -9.67 8.45
C VAL A 286 18.42 -9.79 9.83
N ASP A 287 19.34 -8.90 10.18
CA ASP A 287 19.93 -8.87 11.52
C ASP A 287 18.85 -8.65 12.59
N GLN A 288 18.03 -7.64 12.42
CA GLN A 288 16.93 -7.33 13.35
C GLN A 288 15.97 -8.51 13.51
N ALA A 289 15.56 -9.17 12.41
CA ALA A 289 14.68 -10.33 12.45
C ALA A 289 15.28 -11.52 13.22
N SER A 290 16.61 -11.68 13.20
CA SER A 290 17.31 -12.73 13.95
C SER A 290 17.32 -12.48 15.46
N ARG A 291 17.26 -11.22 15.89
CA ARG A 291 17.40 -10.78 17.28
C ARG A 291 16.06 -10.67 18.02
N ILE A 292 14.93 -10.62 17.34
CA ILE A 292 13.60 -10.49 17.95
C ILE A 292 12.83 -11.81 17.93
N GLY A 293 11.98 -12.06 18.93
CA GLY A 293 11.13 -13.25 19.01
C GLY A 293 9.92 -13.19 18.09
N ALA A 294 9.47 -14.34 17.60
CA ALA A 294 8.32 -14.41 16.71
C ALA A 294 7.01 -13.97 17.35
N ALA A 295 6.78 -14.36 18.60
CA ALA A 295 5.60 -13.92 19.36
C ALA A 295 5.65 -12.43 19.66
N GLU A 296 6.85 -11.89 19.92
CA GLU A 296 7.05 -10.45 20.13
C GLU A 296 6.78 -9.64 18.87
N LEU A 297 7.24 -10.13 17.68
CA LEU A 297 6.93 -9.51 16.40
C LEU A 297 5.42 -9.53 16.08
N ALA A 298 4.75 -10.67 16.30
CA ALA A 298 3.31 -10.78 16.07
C ALA A 298 2.54 -9.78 16.95
N ARG A 299 2.86 -9.73 18.27
CA ARG A 299 2.28 -8.77 19.20
C ARG A 299 2.56 -7.32 18.80
N ALA A 300 3.80 -7.02 18.37
CA ALA A 300 4.16 -5.68 17.89
C ALA A 300 3.31 -5.29 16.68
N GLY A 301 3.16 -6.18 15.70
CA GLY A 301 2.30 -5.98 14.53
C GLY A 301 0.87 -5.63 14.89
N ASP A 302 0.27 -6.37 15.82
CA ASP A 302 -1.11 -6.12 16.28
C ASP A 302 -1.26 -4.79 17.01
N LEU A 303 -0.31 -4.45 17.87
CA LEU A 303 -0.33 -3.17 18.58
C LEU A 303 -0.17 -1.98 17.63
N VAL A 304 0.77 -2.06 16.70
CA VAL A 304 1.03 -1.00 15.71
C VAL A 304 -0.16 -0.84 14.77
N ASN A 305 -0.76 -1.95 14.32
CA ASN A 305 -1.95 -1.91 13.45
C ASN A 305 -3.17 -1.30 14.15
N ARG A 306 -3.40 -1.61 15.43
CA ARG A 306 -4.46 -0.96 16.24
C ARG A 306 -4.20 0.52 16.41
N ALA A 307 -2.98 0.92 16.75
CA ALA A 307 -2.59 2.31 16.91
C ALA A 307 -2.81 3.13 15.64
N LEU A 308 -2.57 2.55 14.46
CA LEU A 308 -2.81 3.22 13.18
C LEU A 308 -4.28 3.64 12.99
N SER A 309 -5.22 2.85 13.52
CA SER A 309 -6.65 3.17 13.50
C SER A 309 -7.01 4.23 14.55
N GLU A 310 -6.40 4.19 15.73
CA GLU A 310 -6.63 5.13 16.84
C GLU A 310 -6.09 6.54 16.53
N ILE A 311 -4.91 6.64 15.90
CA ILE A 311 -4.26 7.92 15.56
C ILE A 311 -5.07 8.71 14.53
N LYS A 312 -5.85 8.07 13.65
CA LYS A 312 -6.64 8.73 12.59
C LYS A 312 -7.60 9.82 13.08
N GLY A 313 -8.04 9.76 14.34
CA GLY A 313 -8.98 10.72 14.94
C GLY A 313 -8.44 11.41 16.20
N ALA A 314 -7.16 11.24 16.53
CA ALA A 314 -6.62 11.69 17.79
C ALA A 314 -6.39 13.22 17.82
N THR A 315 -6.80 13.86 18.91
CA THR A 315 -6.50 15.27 19.20
C THR A 315 -5.04 15.48 19.65
N ALA A 316 -4.34 14.42 20.07
CA ALA A 316 -2.95 14.46 20.53
C ALA A 316 -2.14 13.30 19.92
N PRO A 317 -1.73 13.36 18.64
CA PRO A 317 -1.02 12.28 17.95
C PRO A 317 0.30 11.90 18.63
N ARG A 318 1.04 12.86 19.19
CA ARG A 318 2.27 12.63 19.97
C ARG A 318 2.02 11.69 21.15
N LEU A 319 1.01 11.98 21.97
CA LEU A 319 0.69 11.16 23.15
C LEU A 319 0.31 9.73 22.75
N GLN A 320 -0.42 9.55 21.64
CA GLN A 320 -0.76 8.23 21.12
C GLN A 320 0.48 7.44 20.69
N LEU A 321 1.46 8.13 20.08
CA LEU A 321 2.73 7.51 19.70
C LEU A 321 3.53 7.10 20.95
N GLU A 322 3.64 7.97 21.95
CA GLU A 322 4.30 7.66 23.21
C GLU A 322 3.65 6.47 23.93
N LEU A 323 2.31 6.42 23.97
CA LEU A 323 1.57 5.29 24.54
C LEU A 323 1.79 3.98 23.75
N LEU A 324 1.87 4.04 22.42
CA LEU A 324 2.20 2.89 21.60
C LEU A 324 3.59 2.36 21.97
N MET A 325 4.59 3.21 22.05
CA MET A 325 5.96 2.82 22.40
C MET A 325 6.03 2.20 23.79
N ALA A 326 5.32 2.79 24.76
CA ALA A 326 5.21 2.21 26.10
C ALA A 326 4.57 0.80 26.09
N LYS A 327 3.49 0.60 25.34
CA LYS A 327 2.85 -0.71 25.19
C LYS A 327 3.75 -1.75 24.52
N LEU A 328 4.55 -1.33 23.53
CA LEU A 328 5.52 -2.21 22.87
C LEU A 328 6.61 -2.69 23.82
N LEU A 329 7.12 -1.80 24.69
CA LEU A 329 8.14 -2.13 25.70
C LEU A 329 7.64 -3.03 26.84
N LEU A 330 6.35 -2.99 27.14
CA LEU A 330 5.78 -3.61 28.35
C LEU A 330 4.88 -4.81 28.04
N PRO A 331 5.44 -5.97 27.63
CA PRO A 331 4.64 -7.17 27.39
C PRO A 331 3.95 -7.69 28.68
N ALA A 332 4.42 -7.29 29.85
CA ALA A 332 3.85 -7.71 31.14
C ALA A 332 2.47 -7.11 31.44
N THR A 333 2.08 -6.03 30.75
CA THR A 333 0.79 -5.35 30.93
C THR A 333 -0.28 -5.85 29.94
N ASP A 334 0.08 -6.78 29.07
CA ASP A 334 -0.82 -7.37 28.09
C ASP A 334 -1.33 -8.73 28.58
N ASP A 335 -2.60 -8.77 29.00
CA ASP A 335 -3.28 -9.99 29.48
C ASP A 335 -3.75 -10.90 28.33
N SER A 336 -3.44 -10.56 27.09
CA SER A 336 -3.75 -11.39 25.91
C SER A 336 -2.88 -12.66 25.86
N THR A 337 -3.35 -13.66 25.13
CA THR A 337 -2.60 -14.90 24.89
C THR A 337 -1.23 -14.60 24.25
N ASP A 338 -1.19 -13.60 23.37
CA ASP A 338 0.03 -13.19 22.67
C ASP A 338 1.02 -12.48 23.59
N GLY A 339 0.52 -11.68 24.55
CA GLY A 339 1.34 -11.10 25.61
C GLY A 339 1.97 -12.16 26.51
N LEU A 340 1.22 -13.22 26.86
CA LEU A 340 1.74 -14.35 27.64
C LEU A 340 2.78 -15.15 26.86
N LEU A 341 2.55 -15.43 25.57
CA LEU A 341 3.50 -16.13 24.70
C LEU A 341 4.79 -15.34 24.55
N ALA A 342 4.72 -14.02 24.33
CA ALA A 342 5.90 -13.16 24.24
C ALA A 342 6.72 -13.17 25.55
N ARG A 343 6.08 -13.24 26.70
CA ARG A 343 6.74 -13.36 28.00
C ARG A 343 7.43 -14.71 28.18
N VAL A 344 6.80 -15.80 27.77
CA VAL A 344 7.40 -17.14 27.79
C VAL A 344 8.61 -17.20 26.87
N GLU A 345 8.48 -16.74 25.63
CA GLU A 345 9.56 -16.69 24.64
C GLU A 345 10.75 -15.85 25.16
N LEU A 346 10.47 -14.76 25.85
CA LEU A 346 11.50 -13.95 26.49
C LEU A 346 12.26 -14.70 27.58
N LEU A 347 11.53 -15.40 28.47
CA LEU A 347 12.14 -16.19 29.54
C LEU A 347 13.01 -17.32 28.97
N GLU A 348 12.57 -17.98 27.92
CA GLU A 348 13.31 -19.01 27.22
C GLU A 348 14.62 -18.45 26.63
N ARG A 349 14.56 -17.29 25.97
CA ARG A 349 15.75 -16.63 25.36
C ARG A 349 16.71 -16.04 26.38
N SER A 350 16.22 -15.58 27.53
CA SER A 350 17.07 -15.02 28.59
C SER A 350 17.80 -16.09 29.43
N GLY A 351 17.58 -17.37 29.15
CA GLY A 351 18.26 -18.47 29.83
C GLY A 351 17.88 -18.65 31.30
N VAL A 352 16.83 -18.01 31.78
CA VAL A 352 16.39 -18.05 33.19
C VAL A 352 15.66 -19.37 33.54
N VAL A 353 15.44 -20.25 32.58
CA VAL A 353 14.71 -21.52 32.80
C VAL A 353 15.54 -22.60 33.47
N ASN A 354 16.79 -22.34 33.89
CA ASN A 354 17.67 -23.37 34.50
C ASN A 354 18.23 -23.02 35.89
N HIS A 355 17.46 -22.31 36.73
CA HIS A 355 17.70 -22.36 38.14
C HIS A 355 16.45 -22.89 38.84
N ALA A 356 16.35 -24.22 38.88
CA ALA A 356 15.65 -24.84 39.98
C ALA A 356 16.26 -24.23 41.27
N PRO A 357 15.48 -23.68 42.20
CA PRO A 357 16.03 -23.23 43.44
C PRO A 357 16.72 -24.43 44.04
N ALA A 358 18.05 -24.36 44.23
CA ALA A 358 18.77 -25.32 45.03
C ALA A 358 17.99 -25.43 46.31
N ALA A 359 17.45 -26.63 46.59
CA ALA A 359 16.76 -26.92 47.80
C ALA A 359 17.65 -26.39 48.94
N ALA A 360 17.21 -25.34 49.60
CA ALA A 360 17.89 -24.86 50.78
C ALA A 360 17.98 -26.06 51.74
N GLN A 361 19.21 -26.59 51.87
CA GLN A 361 19.50 -27.58 52.87
C GLN A 361 19.06 -26.94 54.20
N ALA A 362 17.95 -27.47 54.71
CA ALA A 362 17.46 -27.06 56.01
C ALA A 362 18.56 -27.37 57.02
N THR A 363 19.23 -26.33 57.53
CA THR A 363 20.10 -26.43 58.69
C THR A 363 19.26 -27.05 59.81
N PRO A 364 19.73 -28.15 60.46
CA PRO A 364 18.99 -28.76 61.54
C PRO A 364 18.78 -27.70 62.64
N ALA A 365 17.53 -27.49 63.02
CA ALA A 365 17.22 -26.61 64.15
C ALA A 365 17.93 -27.09 65.43
N PRO A 366 18.49 -26.20 66.25
CA PRO A 366 19.11 -26.59 67.53
C PRO A 366 18.05 -27.28 68.43
N PRO A 367 18.47 -28.31 69.22
CA PRO A 367 17.53 -29.09 70.01
C PRO A 367 16.81 -28.19 71.00
N VAL A 368 15.49 -28.31 71.07
CA VAL A 368 14.63 -27.64 72.06
C VAL A 368 14.91 -28.26 73.40
N PRO A 369 15.21 -27.47 74.48
CA PRO A 369 15.40 -28.00 75.83
C PRO A 369 14.12 -28.71 76.30
N ALA A 370 14.31 -29.92 76.84
CA ALA A 370 13.21 -30.70 77.38
C ALA A 370 12.56 -30.00 78.64
N PRO A 371 11.24 -30.09 78.80
CA PRO A 371 10.58 -29.49 79.92
C PRO A 371 11.04 -30.15 81.26
N PRO A 372 11.14 -29.37 82.38
CA PRO A 372 11.62 -29.87 83.65
C PRO A 372 10.67 -31.00 84.23
N VAL A 373 11.35 -32.06 84.63
CA VAL A 373 10.68 -33.19 85.26
C VAL A 373 10.15 -32.72 86.61
N PRO A 374 8.87 -33.01 87.00
CA PRO A 374 8.35 -32.66 88.30
C PRO A 374 9.04 -33.44 89.45
N ALA A 375 9.44 -32.70 90.47
CA ALA A 375 10.05 -33.30 91.68
C ALA A 375 9.10 -34.22 92.43
N PRO A 376 9.62 -35.32 93.05
CA PRO A 376 8.81 -36.22 93.80
C PRO A 376 8.25 -35.57 95.08
N PRO A 377 7.07 -36.02 95.58
CA PRO A 377 6.45 -35.41 96.73
C PRO A 377 7.25 -35.74 98.01
N VAL A 378 7.44 -34.71 98.85
CA VAL A 378 8.04 -34.84 100.22
C VAL A 378 6.96 -35.44 101.14
N PRO A 379 7.32 -36.44 101.95
CA PRO A 379 6.40 -36.96 102.93
C PRO A 379 6.25 -35.98 104.11
N ALA A 380 5.00 -35.75 104.54
CA ALA A 380 4.65 -34.93 105.70
C ALA A 380 4.83 -35.72 107.00
N PRO A 381 5.02 -35.04 108.19
CA PRO A 381 5.33 -35.64 109.48
C PRO A 381 4.16 -36.36 110.15
#